data_6f29276e1bcaa06e5f651987a2f92f4e
#
_entry.id   6f29276e1bcaa06e5f651987a2f92f4e
#
_cell.length_a   1.000
_cell.length_b   1.000
_cell.length_c   1.000
_cell.angle_alpha   90.00
_cell.angle_beta   90.00
_cell.angle_gamma   90.00
#
_symmetry.space_group_name_H-M   'P 1'
#
loop_
_entity.id
_entity.type
_entity.pdbx_description
1 polymer ?
#
loop_
_entity_poly.entity_id
_entity_poly.type
_entity_poly.pdbx_seq_one_letter_code
_entity_poly.pdbx_strand_id
1 'polypeptide(L)'
;MLKGIKQSDKELLPVIQDYGCLFLCFANASPMIFEGSSGRKALNKIWKEAEKKGYISGDKNHDGDYDDSGEAEIINHTALANEFFALSVKYDNIHHKADEKIPSNVAVVFGRYVFKFGHFVQLDKTKKVIFDPLGKSNTVTNGKLKSMRWYFYAD
;
A
#
# COMPACT_ATOMS: atom_id res chain seq x y z
N MET A 1 4.40 5.92 16.04
CA MET A 1 4.34 5.54 14.62
C MET A 1 5.10 4.23 14.42
N LEU A 2 4.55 3.34 13.61
CA LEU A 2 5.16 2.06 13.32
C LEU A 2 6.45 2.23 12.51
N LYS A 3 7.40 1.32 12.73
CA LYS A 3 8.64 1.27 11.95
C LYS A 3 8.48 0.24 10.84
N GLY A 4 8.13 0.69 9.65
CA GLY A 4 8.04 -0.16 8.48
C GLY A 4 9.14 0.12 7.48
N ILE A 5 9.21 -0.70 6.44
CA ILE A 5 10.11 -0.44 5.31
C ILE A 5 9.54 0.74 4.53
N LYS A 6 10.34 1.77 4.37
CA LYS A 6 9.92 3.01 3.73
C LYS A 6 10.17 2.99 2.22
N GLN A 7 9.37 3.77 1.52
CA GLN A 7 9.42 3.86 0.06
C GLN A 7 10.76 4.36 -0.48
N SER A 8 11.49 5.14 0.30
CA SER A 8 12.82 5.64 -0.08
C SER A 8 13.94 4.60 0.07
N ASP A 9 13.63 3.39 0.55
CA ASP A 9 14.63 2.36 0.78
C ASP A 9 15.25 1.89 -0.54
N LYS A 10 16.57 1.97 -0.64
CA LYS A 10 17.30 1.71 -1.88
C LYS A 10 17.45 0.23 -2.24
N GLU A 11 17.15 -0.67 -1.31
CA GLU A 11 17.09 -2.11 -1.60
C GLU A 11 15.80 -2.51 -2.30
N LEU A 12 14.79 -1.63 -2.34
CA LEU A 12 13.55 -1.86 -3.07
C LEU A 12 13.72 -1.54 -4.56
N LEU A 13 12.94 -2.21 -5.39
CA LEU A 13 12.87 -1.89 -6.82
C LEU A 13 12.54 -0.40 -7.01
N PRO A 14 13.15 0.27 -8.00
CA PRO A 14 12.83 1.68 -8.27
C PRO A 14 11.34 1.96 -8.45
N VAL A 15 10.59 1.04 -9.08
CA VAL A 15 9.14 1.19 -9.25
C VAL A 15 8.41 1.20 -7.91
N ILE A 16 8.87 0.44 -6.93
CA ILE A 16 8.29 0.46 -5.57
C ILE A 16 8.62 1.79 -4.90
N GLN A 17 9.84 2.28 -5.08
CA GLN A 17 10.24 3.58 -4.52
C GLN A 17 9.38 4.71 -5.06
N ASP A 18 8.97 4.63 -6.32
CA ASP A 18 8.20 5.69 -6.95
C ASP A 18 6.69 5.55 -6.76
N TYR A 19 6.16 4.33 -6.76
CA TYR A 19 4.70 4.09 -6.80
C TYR A 19 4.19 3.14 -5.72
N GLY A 20 5.03 2.70 -4.80
CA GLY A 20 4.72 1.61 -3.88
C GLY A 20 4.08 1.98 -2.56
N CYS A 21 3.46 3.16 -2.42
CA CYS A 21 2.94 3.58 -1.11
C CYS A 21 1.91 2.60 -0.52
N LEU A 22 0.89 2.21 -1.27
CA LEU A 22 -0.11 1.26 -0.79
C LEU A 22 0.47 -0.15 -0.63
N PHE A 23 1.35 -0.55 -1.53
CA PHE A 23 2.04 -1.83 -1.46
C PHE A 23 2.82 -1.96 -0.14
N LEU A 24 3.55 -0.93 0.24
CA LEU A 24 4.30 -0.91 1.51
C LEU A 24 3.38 -0.78 2.73
N CYS A 25 2.23 -0.14 2.59
CA CYS A 25 1.20 -0.17 3.63
C CYS A 25 0.71 -1.60 3.87
N PHE A 26 0.45 -2.37 2.82
CA PHE A 26 0.09 -3.80 2.95
C PHE A 26 1.20 -4.57 3.66
N ALA A 27 2.45 -4.36 3.24
CA ALA A 27 3.59 -5.06 3.82
C ALA A 27 3.74 -4.78 5.32
N ASN A 28 3.60 -3.51 5.71
CA ASN A 28 3.73 -3.12 7.11
C ASN A 28 2.57 -3.62 7.97
N ALA A 29 1.37 -3.67 7.41
CA ALA A 29 0.17 -4.09 8.13
C ALA A 29 -0.02 -5.61 8.16
N SER A 30 0.64 -6.33 7.27
CA SER A 30 0.52 -7.79 7.15
C SER A 30 0.93 -8.50 8.43
N PRO A 31 0.24 -9.59 8.82
CA PRO A 31 0.74 -10.45 9.88
C PRO A 31 2.01 -11.22 9.48
N MET A 32 2.31 -11.27 8.17
CA MET A 32 3.59 -11.75 7.67
C MET A 32 4.63 -10.64 7.91
N ILE A 33 5.73 -10.97 8.57
CA ILE A 33 6.72 -9.96 8.93
C ILE A 33 7.74 -9.79 7.80
N PHE A 34 7.87 -8.56 7.30
CA PHE A 34 8.88 -8.18 6.30
C PHE A 34 9.89 -7.26 6.96
N GLU A 35 11.10 -7.76 7.15
CA GLU A 35 12.16 -6.98 7.80
C GLU A 35 13.55 -7.36 7.26
N GLY A 36 14.52 -6.45 7.43
CA GLY A 36 15.88 -6.67 6.99
C GLY A 36 16.00 -6.79 5.47
N SER A 37 17.18 -7.17 5.00
CA SER A 37 17.42 -7.39 3.56
C SER A 37 16.55 -8.51 2.99
N SER A 38 16.30 -9.57 3.76
CA SER A 38 15.43 -10.66 3.31
C SER A 38 14.00 -10.20 3.09
N GLY A 39 13.50 -9.32 3.96
CA GLY A 39 12.17 -8.73 3.80
C GLY A 39 12.07 -7.88 2.54
N ARG A 40 13.09 -7.08 2.27
CA ARG A 40 13.14 -6.23 1.07
C ARG A 40 13.19 -7.06 -0.22
N LYS A 41 14.01 -8.12 -0.21
CA LYS A 41 14.08 -9.06 -1.35
C LYS A 41 12.74 -9.77 -1.59
N ALA A 42 12.06 -10.17 -0.51
CA ALA A 42 10.73 -10.78 -0.60
C ALA A 42 9.72 -9.82 -1.21
N LEU A 43 9.72 -8.56 -0.81
CA LEU A 43 8.83 -7.53 -1.36
C LEU A 43 9.09 -7.29 -2.84
N ASN A 44 10.35 -7.24 -3.25
CA ASN A 44 10.71 -7.09 -4.66
C ASN A 44 10.18 -8.25 -5.49
N LYS A 45 10.31 -9.47 -4.98
CA LYS A 45 9.80 -10.68 -5.64
C LYS A 45 8.27 -10.66 -5.74
N ILE A 46 7.60 -10.28 -4.66
CA ILE A 46 6.13 -10.16 -4.63
C ILE A 46 5.64 -9.17 -5.69
N TRP A 47 6.29 -8.02 -5.79
CA TRP A 47 5.93 -7.02 -6.80
C TRP A 47 5.97 -7.61 -8.21
N LYS A 48 7.06 -8.29 -8.55
CA LYS A 48 7.23 -8.92 -9.87
C LYS A 48 6.19 -10.01 -10.13
N GLU A 49 5.88 -10.83 -9.13
CA GLU A 49 4.85 -11.87 -9.27
C GLU A 49 3.45 -11.28 -9.44
N ALA A 50 3.14 -10.24 -8.66
CA ALA A 50 1.86 -9.54 -8.77
C ALA A 50 1.68 -8.90 -10.14
N GLU A 51 2.75 -8.37 -10.70
CA GLU A 51 2.78 -7.80 -12.05
C GLU A 51 2.48 -8.88 -13.10
N LYS A 52 3.10 -10.04 -13.00
CA LYS A 52 2.85 -11.19 -13.88
C LYS A 52 1.41 -11.68 -13.83
N LYS A 53 0.79 -11.58 -12.65
CA LYS A 53 -0.61 -12.01 -12.44
C LYS A 53 -1.63 -10.94 -12.86
N GLY A 54 -1.16 -9.75 -13.22
CA GLY A 54 -2.03 -8.65 -13.59
C GLY A 54 -2.66 -7.91 -12.42
N TYR A 55 -2.17 -8.12 -11.19
CA TYR A 55 -2.67 -7.40 -10.01
C TYR A 55 -2.13 -5.98 -9.94
N ILE A 56 -0.98 -5.74 -10.57
CA ILE A 56 -0.32 -4.45 -10.64
C ILE A 56 -0.08 -4.15 -12.11
N SER A 57 -0.45 -2.96 -12.57
CA SER A 57 0.00 -2.46 -13.86
C SER A 57 1.41 -1.92 -13.71
N GLY A 58 2.15 -1.85 -14.79
CA GLY A 58 3.51 -1.36 -14.70
C GLY A 58 4.09 -1.21 -16.09
N ASP A 59 5.09 -1.97 -16.39
CA ASP A 59 5.81 -1.95 -17.64
C ASP A 59 4.92 -2.41 -18.81
N LYS A 60 4.19 -1.47 -19.42
CA LYS A 60 3.21 -1.77 -20.48
C LYS A 60 3.84 -2.28 -21.77
N ASN A 61 5.06 -1.85 -22.08
CA ASN A 61 5.76 -2.30 -23.28
C ASN A 61 6.70 -3.47 -23.01
N HIS A 62 6.76 -3.94 -21.77
CA HIS A 62 7.56 -5.11 -21.35
C HIS A 62 9.07 -4.97 -21.61
N ASP A 63 9.60 -3.75 -21.57
CA ASP A 63 11.02 -3.50 -21.75
C ASP A 63 11.83 -3.43 -20.47
N GLY A 64 11.17 -3.52 -19.33
CA GLY A 64 11.79 -3.41 -18.01
C GLY A 64 11.94 -1.96 -17.54
N ASP A 65 11.52 -0.99 -18.31
CA ASP A 65 11.58 0.42 -17.98
C ASP A 65 10.19 0.98 -17.70
N TYR A 66 9.93 1.32 -16.42
CA TYR A 66 8.64 1.83 -15.99
C TYR A 66 8.39 3.28 -16.39
N ASP A 67 9.43 4.03 -16.77
CA ASP A 67 9.28 5.43 -17.19
C ASP A 67 8.45 5.54 -18.48
N ASP A 68 8.58 4.56 -19.37
CA ASP A 68 7.85 4.55 -20.64
C ASP A 68 6.37 4.17 -20.47
N SER A 69 6.03 3.45 -19.45
CA SER A 69 4.67 2.96 -19.23
C SER A 69 3.80 3.92 -18.39
N GLY A 70 4.39 4.96 -17.84
CA GLY A 70 3.72 5.88 -16.94
C GLY A 70 3.62 5.31 -15.53
N GLU A 71 2.59 5.69 -14.82
CA GLU A 71 2.45 5.32 -13.41
C GLU A 71 2.10 3.85 -13.23
N ALA A 72 2.83 3.17 -12.34
CA ALA A 72 2.45 1.85 -11.90
C ALA A 72 1.34 1.98 -10.86
N GLU A 73 0.31 1.15 -10.96
CA GLU A 73 -0.79 1.16 -10.00
C GLU A 73 -1.25 -0.25 -9.67
N ILE A 74 -1.80 -0.41 -8.48
CA ILE A 74 -2.42 -1.66 -8.07
C ILE A 74 -3.81 -1.71 -8.71
N ILE A 75 -4.03 -2.68 -9.59
CA ILE A 75 -5.29 -2.86 -10.29
C ILE A 75 -6.27 -3.68 -9.44
N ASN A 76 -5.77 -4.77 -8.86
CA ASN A 76 -6.59 -5.67 -8.04
C ASN A 76 -6.09 -5.67 -6.61
N HIS A 77 -6.56 -4.71 -5.82
CA HIS A 77 -6.18 -4.50 -4.42
C HIS A 77 -6.50 -5.73 -3.57
N THR A 78 -7.68 -6.28 -3.74
CA THR A 78 -8.16 -7.41 -2.94
C THR A 78 -7.30 -8.65 -3.15
N ALA A 79 -7.02 -9.01 -4.41
CA ALA A 79 -6.22 -10.18 -4.72
C ALA A 79 -4.78 -10.02 -4.24
N LEU A 80 -4.18 -8.87 -4.46
CA LEU A 80 -2.82 -8.58 -4.00
C LEU A 80 -2.72 -8.70 -2.48
N ALA A 81 -3.62 -8.04 -1.77
CA ALA A 81 -3.63 -8.05 -0.31
C ALA A 81 -3.85 -9.45 0.26
N ASN A 82 -4.76 -10.22 -0.33
CA ASN A 82 -5.08 -11.55 0.17
C ASN A 82 -3.98 -12.56 -0.14
N GLU A 83 -3.50 -12.61 -1.36
CA GLU A 83 -2.54 -13.63 -1.80
C GLU A 83 -1.16 -13.43 -1.17
N PHE A 84 -0.69 -12.19 -1.10
CA PHE A 84 0.70 -11.92 -0.70
C PHE A 84 0.85 -11.33 0.70
N PHE A 85 -0.21 -10.79 1.29
CA PHE A 85 -0.09 -10.09 2.57
C PHE A 85 -1.05 -10.61 3.64
N ALA A 86 -1.81 -11.66 3.36
CA ALA A 86 -2.76 -12.26 4.30
C ALA A 86 -3.77 -11.24 4.87
N LEU A 87 -4.21 -10.32 4.02
CA LEU A 87 -5.24 -9.32 4.34
C LEU A 87 -6.46 -9.56 3.46
N SER A 88 -7.65 -9.52 4.04
CA SER A 88 -8.89 -9.78 3.30
C SER A 88 -9.89 -8.65 3.49
N VAL A 89 -10.90 -8.62 2.63
CA VAL A 89 -12.04 -7.69 2.76
C VAL A 89 -13.29 -8.47 3.15
N LYS A 90 -14.19 -7.84 3.91
CA LYS A 90 -15.48 -8.43 4.30
C LYS A 90 -16.65 -7.69 3.69
N TYR A 91 -16.40 -6.52 3.13
CA TYR A 91 -17.44 -5.69 2.52
C TYR A 91 -17.22 -5.66 1.00
N ASP A 92 -18.30 -5.60 0.25
CA ASP A 92 -18.24 -5.56 -1.21
C ASP A 92 -17.51 -4.32 -1.73
N ASN A 93 -17.70 -3.20 -1.04
CA ASN A 93 -17.01 -1.96 -1.40
C ASN A 93 -15.82 -1.74 -0.46
N ILE A 94 -14.62 -1.72 -1.03
CA ILE A 94 -13.39 -1.44 -0.27
C ILE A 94 -13.15 0.06 -0.09
N HIS A 95 -13.88 0.91 -0.83
CA HIS A 95 -13.74 2.36 -0.76
C HIS A 95 -14.73 2.93 0.24
N HIS A 96 -14.21 3.53 1.31
CA HIS A 96 -15.00 4.17 2.34
C HIS A 96 -14.70 5.66 2.40
N LYS A 97 -15.71 6.46 2.72
CA LYS A 97 -15.54 7.91 2.82
C LYS A 97 -14.69 8.26 4.05
N ALA A 98 -13.96 9.37 3.97
CA ALA A 98 -13.08 9.82 5.04
C ALA A 98 -13.83 10.08 6.38
N ASP A 99 -15.11 10.42 6.31
CA ASP A 99 -15.94 10.72 7.49
C ASP A 99 -16.71 9.51 8.03
N GLU A 100 -16.64 8.35 7.36
CA GLU A 100 -17.29 7.14 7.87
C GLU A 100 -16.66 6.70 9.19
N LYS A 101 -17.51 6.23 10.10
CA LYS A 101 -17.05 5.65 11.36
C LYS A 101 -16.47 4.27 11.09
N ILE A 102 -15.27 4.02 11.59
CA ILE A 102 -14.61 2.73 11.42
C ILE A 102 -15.20 1.71 12.40
N PRO A 103 -15.78 0.58 11.90
CA PRO A 103 -16.28 -0.46 12.78
C PRO A 103 -15.17 -1.05 13.66
N SER A 104 -15.53 -1.47 14.87
CA SER A 104 -14.57 -2.01 15.84
C SER A 104 -13.89 -3.30 15.39
N ASN A 105 -14.52 -4.08 14.49
CA ASN A 105 -13.98 -5.34 14.00
C ASN A 105 -13.01 -5.20 12.82
N VAL A 106 -12.84 -4.00 12.29
CA VAL A 106 -11.84 -3.75 11.23
C VAL A 106 -10.44 -3.90 11.82
N ALA A 107 -9.58 -4.69 11.18
CA ALA A 107 -8.23 -4.93 11.68
C ALA A 107 -7.25 -3.85 11.25
N VAL A 108 -7.34 -3.42 9.99
CA VAL A 108 -6.36 -2.51 9.38
C VAL A 108 -7.09 -1.47 8.56
N VAL A 109 -6.67 -0.22 8.68
CA VAL A 109 -7.22 0.91 7.93
C VAL A 109 -6.11 1.58 7.16
N PHE A 110 -6.34 1.78 5.86
CA PHE A 110 -5.45 2.59 5.03
C PHE A 110 -6.20 3.86 4.63
N GLY A 111 -5.53 4.99 4.75
CA GLY A 111 -6.08 6.28 4.35
C GLY A 111 -5.43 6.79 3.08
N ARG A 112 -6.23 7.33 2.17
CA ARG A 112 -5.74 8.01 0.98
C ARG A 112 -5.82 9.51 1.21
N TYR A 113 -4.66 10.15 1.32
CA TYR A 113 -4.53 11.59 1.40
C TYR A 113 -4.31 12.17 0.02
N VAL A 114 -4.79 13.38 -0.21
CA VAL A 114 -4.61 14.09 -1.49
C VAL A 114 -4.15 15.52 -1.23
N PHE A 115 -3.01 15.85 -1.85
CA PHE A 115 -2.49 17.20 -2.00
C PHE A 115 -1.64 17.20 -3.25
N LYS A 116 -2.18 17.69 -4.38
CA LYS A 116 -1.63 17.58 -5.73
C LYS A 116 -1.62 16.13 -6.25
N PHE A 117 -1.16 15.17 -5.43
CA PHE A 117 -1.12 13.73 -5.75
C PHE A 117 -1.78 12.94 -4.64
N GLY A 118 -2.18 11.70 -4.95
CA GLY A 118 -2.70 10.78 -3.95
C GLY A 118 -1.57 10.01 -3.27
N HIS A 119 -1.73 9.73 -1.98
CA HIS A 119 -0.76 8.99 -1.19
C HIS A 119 -1.46 8.17 -0.12
N PHE A 120 -1.08 6.90 0.01
CA PHE A 120 -1.64 6.00 1.00
C PHE A 120 -0.75 5.90 2.23
N VAL A 121 -1.41 5.89 3.39
CA VAL A 121 -0.78 5.70 4.69
C VAL A 121 -1.61 4.70 5.49
N GLN A 122 -1.03 4.14 6.56
CA GLN A 122 -1.80 3.34 7.50
C GLN A 122 -2.32 4.22 8.64
N LEU A 123 -3.60 4.05 8.97
CA LEU A 123 -4.26 4.76 10.05
C LEU A 123 -4.56 3.81 11.21
N ASP A 124 -4.67 4.37 12.42
CA ASP A 124 -5.33 3.68 13.51
C ASP A 124 -6.84 3.89 13.41
N LYS A 125 -7.61 3.31 14.34
CA LYS A 125 -9.08 3.42 14.30
C LYS A 125 -9.61 4.80 14.66
N THR A 126 -8.76 5.69 15.15
CA THR A 126 -9.09 7.11 15.38
C THR A 126 -8.71 7.97 14.18
N LYS A 127 -8.26 7.34 13.10
CA LYS A 127 -7.84 7.98 11.85
C LYS A 127 -6.53 8.75 11.97
N LYS A 128 -5.73 8.41 12.97
CA LYS A 128 -4.38 8.97 13.13
C LYS A 128 -3.40 8.16 12.29
N VAL A 129 -2.47 8.84 11.61
CA VAL A 129 -1.43 8.17 10.82
C VAL A 129 -0.46 7.45 11.74
N ILE A 130 -0.32 6.14 11.54
CA ILE A 130 0.62 5.29 12.29
C ILE A 130 1.77 4.77 11.44
N PHE A 131 1.65 4.83 10.12
CA PHE A 131 2.74 4.52 9.20
C PHE A 131 2.56 5.30 7.90
N ASP A 132 3.59 6.04 7.51
CA ASP A 132 3.67 6.74 6.23
C ASP A 132 4.87 6.16 5.47
N PRO A 133 4.67 5.53 4.31
CA PRO A 133 5.78 4.96 3.53
C PRO A 133 6.84 5.97 3.14
N LEU A 134 6.51 7.24 3.07
CA LEU A 134 7.47 8.32 2.79
C LEU A 134 8.08 8.91 4.08
N GLY A 135 7.70 8.39 5.24
CA GLY A 135 8.13 8.89 6.53
C GLY A 135 7.28 10.07 7.00
N LYS A 136 7.54 11.24 6.49
CA LYS A 136 6.72 12.43 6.75
C LYS A 136 6.49 13.12 5.40
N SER A 137 5.33 12.85 4.81
CA SER A 137 5.03 13.35 3.47
C SER A 137 4.32 14.70 3.50
N ASN A 138 4.58 15.51 2.48
CA ASN A 138 3.89 16.77 2.25
C ASN A 138 2.40 16.53 1.99
N THR A 139 2.05 15.42 1.34
CA THR A 139 0.66 15.07 1.05
C THR A 139 -0.16 14.89 2.33
N VAL A 140 0.41 14.29 3.38
CA VAL A 140 -0.26 14.15 4.67
C VAL A 140 -0.28 15.47 5.41
N THR A 141 0.85 16.18 5.46
CA THR A 141 0.99 17.42 6.22
C THR A 141 0.06 18.53 5.70
N ASN A 142 -0.05 18.69 4.39
CA ASN A 142 -0.79 19.78 3.76
C ASN A 142 -2.06 19.33 3.03
N GLY A 143 -2.28 18.02 2.93
CA GLY A 143 -3.43 17.47 2.24
C GLY A 143 -4.57 17.11 3.15
N LYS A 144 -5.57 16.44 2.55
CA LYS A 144 -6.77 15.99 3.28
C LYS A 144 -6.97 14.50 3.06
N LEU A 145 -7.44 13.82 4.09
CA LEU A 145 -7.92 12.44 3.98
C LEU A 145 -9.17 12.43 3.10
N LYS A 146 -9.13 11.71 2.00
CA LYS A 146 -10.22 11.64 1.01
C LYS A 146 -11.04 10.37 1.10
N SER A 147 -10.38 9.25 1.38
CA SER A 147 -11.05 7.96 1.43
C SER A 147 -10.25 6.99 2.28
N MET A 148 -10.89 5.89 2.63
CA MET A 148 -10.27 4.83 3.43
C MET A 148 -10.44 3.48 2.73
N ARG A 149 -9.57 2.52 3.09
CA ARG A 149 -9.68 1.11 2.74
C ARG A 149 -9.64 0.32 4.05
N TRP A 150 -10.57 -0.60 4.24
CA TRP A 150 -10.68 -1.42 5.46
C TRP A 150 -10.35 -2.86 5.14
N TYR A 151 -9.43 -3.43 5.91
CA TYR A 151 -8.99 -4.80 5.75
C TYR A 151 -9.08 -5.57 7.06
N PHE A 152 -9.05 -6.89 6.92
CA PHE A 152 -9.12 -7.85 8.01
C PHE A 152 -8.00 -8.85 7.84
N TYR A 153 -7.54 -9.47 8.92
CA TYR A 153 -6.57 -10.53 8.79
C TYR A 153 -7.25 -11.74 8.14
N ALA A 154 -6.56 -12.35 7.19
CA ALA A 154 -7.04 -13.57 6.53
C ALA A 154 -6.92 -14.75 7.49
N ASP A 155 -7.90 -15.64 7.44
CA ASP A 155 -7.91 -16.85 8.27
C ASP A 155 -6.87 -17.89 7.82
#